data_6019fee555e026c24ced87bbadb7beda
#
_entry.id   6019fee555e026c24ced87bbadb7beda
#
_cell.length_a   1.000
_cell.length_b   1.000
_cell.length_c   1.000
_cell.angle_alpha   90.00
_cell.angle_beta   90.00
_cell.angle_gamma   90.00
#
_symmetry.space_group_name_H-M   'P 1'
#
loop_
_entity.id
_entity.type
_entity.pdbx_description
1 polymer ?
#
loop_
_entity_poly.entity_id
_entity_poly.type
_entity_poly.pdbx_seq_one_letter_code
_entity_poly.pdbx_strand_id
1 'polypeptide(L)'
;MRYKRMYIIILAYILALFLAGLVFDDPADILPGLQKIAETQDVLITDYVAIAGPGAAFVNSALVTLISTAVLFLARCPLNGFTITEIGLMSGFALFGKNVVNIWPIFLGTWLYARIQKEPFSKYSSTALLATALAPLVSYMGFGSLYAHPLGGIITGVFIGMVLPPLSAYTYKVQNGMNLYNMGFACGLLAMMLVPILTAVGDAPSSVLYWAEGYNRPFGAAMALMCLVFIVGGLFFSGRPAWAAWAGY
;
A
#
# COMPACT_ATOMS: atom_id res chain seq x y z
N MET A 1 4.84 8.59 -25.89
CA MET A 1 4.55 9.89 -25.21
C MET A 1 3.55 9.76 -24.05
N ARG A 2 2.47 9.01 -24.16
CA ARG A 2 1.42 8.90 -23.12
C ARG A 2 1.94 8.38 -21.76
N TYR A 3 2.75 7.34 -21.74
CA TYR A 3 3.32 6.78 -20.49
C TYR A 3 4.22 7.76 -19.74
N LYS A 4 5.06 8.52 -20.43
CA LYS A 4 5.93 9.52 -19.76
C LYS A 4 5.11 10.59 -19.02
N ARG A 5 3.98 11.01 -19.59
CA ARG A 5 3.09 12.00 -18.97
C ARG A 5 2.42 11.46 -17.70
N MET A 6 2.01 10.19 -17.70
CA MET A 6 1.42 9.55 -16.53
C MET A 6 2.41 9.45 -15.37
N TYR A 7 3.68 9.09 -15.64
CA TYR A 7 4.72 9.09 -14.60
C TYR A 7 4.98 10.49 -14.03
N ILE A 8 4.90 11.54 -14.84
CA ILE A 8 5.04 12.93 -14.34
C ILE A 8 3.93 13.26 -13.34
N ILE A 9 2.69 12.87 -13.62
CA ILE A 9 1.55 13.10 -12.70
C ILE A 9 1.77 12.32 -11.40
N ILE A 10 2.18 11.06 -11.48
CA ILE A 10 2.44 10.24 -10.30
C ILE A 10 3.59 10.83 -9.47
N LEU A 11 4.67 11.27 -10.10
CA LEU A 11 5.80 11.92 -9.42
C LEU A 11 5.38 13.24 -8.77
N ALA A 12 4.53 14.04 -9.44
CA ALA A 12 3.98 15.26 -8.86
C ALA A 12 3.12 14.95 -7.62
N TYR A 13 2.34 13.87 -7.66
CA TYR A 13 1.57 13.40 -6.51
C TYR A 13 2.46 12.95 -5.35
N ILE A 14 3.51 12.16 -5.64
CA ILE A 14 4.49 11.74 -4.63
C ILE A 14 5.18 12.94 -4.00
N LEU A 15 5.57 13.92 -4.82
CA LEU A 15 6.16 15.17 -4.34
C LEU A 15 5.17 15.96 -3.46
N ALA A 16 3.89 16.02 -3.83
CA ALA A 16 2.86 16.66 -3.03
C ALA A 16 2.69 16.01 -1.65
N LEU A 17 2.70 14.65 -1.58
CA LEU A 17 2.69 13.91 -0.31
C LEU A 17 3.92 14.24 0.54
N PHE A 18 5.10 14.23 -0.08
CA PHE A 18 6.36 14.52 0.61
C PHE A 18 6.39 15.95 1.17
N LEU A 19 6.01 16.93 0.35
CA LEU A 19 5.92 18.34 0.77
C LEU A 19 4.88 18.54 1.85
N ALA A 20 3.72 17.85 1.78
CA ALA A 20 2.73 17.89 2.86
C ALA A 20 3.34 17.43 4.19
N GLY A 21 4.15 16.36 4.16
CA GLY A 21 4.86 15.90 5.35
C GLY A 21 5.79 16.96 5.95
N LEU A 22 6.55 17.69 5.11
CA LEU A 22 7.45 18.74 5.55
C LEU A 22 6.72 20.00 6.06
N VAL A 23 5.46 20.19 5.69
CA VAL A 23 4.64 21.32 6.16
C VAL A 23 3.99 21.02 7.50
N PHE A 24 3.68 19.76 7.78
CA PHE A 24 3.00 19.37 9.02
C PHE A 24 3.91 19.27 10.23
N ASP A 25 5.15 18.78 10.06
CA ASP A 25 6.10 18.56 11.15
C ASP A 25 7.49 19.11 10.80
N ASP A 26 8.30 19.36 11.82
CA ASP A 26 9.71 19.75 11.62
C ASP A 26 10.47 18.60 10.94
N PRO A 27 11.30 18.89 9.91
CA PRO A 27 12.14 17.88 9.27
C PRO A 27 13.01 17.05 10.22
N ALA A 28 13.37 17.59 11.39
CA ALA A 28 14.12 16.86 12.41
C ALA A 28 13.33 15.71 13.04
N ASP A 29 11.99 15.81 13.11
CA ASP A 29 11.11 14.82 13.72
C ASP A 29 10.70 13.72 12.74
N ILE A 30 10.86 13.94 11.43
CA ILE A 30 10.40 13.01 10.40
C ILE A 30 11.17 11.69 10.45
N LEU A 31 12.50 11.73 10.54
CA LEU A 31 13.30 10.51 10.54
C LEU A 31 13.07 9.64 11.80
N PRO A 32 13.06 10.19 13.03
CA PRO A 32 12.63 9.44 14.20
C PRO A 32 11.19 8.91 14.10
N GLY A 33 10.29 9.68 13.51
CA GLY A 33 8.91 9.28 13.27
C GLY A 33 8.81 8.08 12.31
N LEU A 34 9.56 8.08 11.21
CA LEU A 34 9.64 6.95 10.28
C LEU A 34 10.19 5.69 10.94
N GLN A 35 11.21 5.82 11.79
CA GLN A 35 11.73 4.70 12.57
C GLN A 35 10.66 4.14 13.50
N LYS A 36 9.93 5.02 14.20
CA LYS A 36 8.84 4.61 15.08
C LYS A 36 7.72 3.88 14.32
N ILE A 37 7.34 4.36 13.12
CA ILE A 37 6.39 3.67 12.24
C ILE A 37 6.91 2.27 11.86
N ALA A 38 8.19 2.14 11.51
CA ALA A 38 8.77 0.88 11.06
C ALA A 38 8.82 -0.19 12.18
N GLU A 39 9.02 0.23 13.42
CA GLU A 39 9.13 -0.63 14.61
C GLU A 39 7.79 -0.86 15.32
N THR A 40 6.73 -0.16 14.91
CA THR A 40 5.41 -0.31 15.52
C THR A 40 4.74 -1.59 15.04
N GLN A 41 4.15 -2.33 15.98
CA GLN A 41 3.22 -3.39 15.64
C GLN A 41 1.97 -2.78 14.99
N ASP A 42 1.66 -3.21 13.79
CA ASP A 42 0.42 -2.80 13.14
C ASP A 42 -0.69 -3.78 13.52
N VAL A 43 -1.69 -3.27 14.21
CA VAL A 43 -2.92 -4.00 14.56
C VAL A 43 -4.05 -3.32 13.80
N LEU A 44 -5.21 -3.91 13.74
CA LEU A 44 -6.35 -3.63 12.86
C LEU A 44 -6.52 -2.17 12.35
N ILE A 45 -6.34 -1.16 13.22
CA ILE A 45 -6.30 0.26 12.83
C ILE A 45 -5.16 0.93 13.61
N THR A 46 -4.05 1.16 12.93
CA THR A 46 -2.87 1.78 13.49
C THR A 46 -2.61 3.08 12.72
N ASP A 47 -3.20 4.17 13.20
CA ASP A 47 -3.05 5.49 12.61
C ASP A 47 -1.62 6.02 12.86
N TYR A 48 -0.82 6.08 11.82
CA TYR A 48 0.56 6.55 11.91
C TYR A 48 0.68 8.01 12.31
N VAL A 49 -0.38 8.80 12.09
CA VAL A 49 -0.44 10.18 12.58
C VAL A 49 -0.46 10.23 14.11
N ALA A 50 -1.25 9.33 14.74
CA ALA A 50 -1.28 9.22 16.19
C ALA A 50 0.02 8.67 16.78
N ILE A 51 0.75 7.82 16.01
CA ILE A 51 1.98 7.18 16.48
C ILE A 51 3.18 8.10 16.32
N ALA A 52 3.36 8.73 15.16
CA ALA A 52 4.61 9.36 14.76
C ALA A 52 4.46 10.80 14.27
N GLY A 53 3.26 11.35 14.34
CA GLY A 53 2.94 12.67 13.81
C GLY A 53 2.56 12.65 12.32
N PRO A 54 1.88 13.70 11.87
CA PRO A 54 1.41 13.80 10.50
C PRO A 54 2.53 13.88 9.46
N GLY A 55 3.64 14.55 9.76
CA GLY A 55 4.76 14.69 8.84
C GLY A 55 5.39 13.34 8.50
N ALA A 56 5.72 12.54 9.51
CA ALA A 56 6.27 11.21 9.31
C ALA A 56 5.29 10.28 8.55
N ALA A 57 3.98 10.35 8.85
CA ALA A 57 2.95 9.57 8.18
C ALA A 57 2.86 9.91 6.68
N PHE A 58 2.85 11.21 6.32
CA PHE A 58 2.81 11.63 4.92
C PHE A 58 4.10 11.29 4.17
N VAL A 59 5.27 11.43 4.80
CA VAL A 59 6.55 11.02 4.20
C VAL A 59 6.62 9.52 4.01
N ASN A 60 6.13 8.71 4.97
CA ASN A 60 5.99 7.26 4.79
C ASN A 60 5.10 6.95 3.58
N SER A 61 3.96 7.63 3.45
CA SER A 61 3.06 7.49 2.30
C SER A 61 3.75 7.84 0.98
N ALA A 62 4.52 8.92 0.93
CA ALA A 62 5.29 9.30 -0.25
C ALA A 62 6.32 8.22 -0.62
N LEU A 63 7.07 7.70 0.36
CA LEU A 63 8.10 6.68 0.14
C LEU A 63 7.49 5.35 -0.32
N VAL A 64 6.43 4.87 0.31
CA VAL A 64 5.72 3.64 -0.09
C VAL A 64 5.15 3.78 -1.50
N THR A 65 4.60 4.95 -1.84
CA THR A 65 4.09 5.26 -3.17
C THR A 65 5.21 5.28 -4.21
N LEU A 66 6.36 5.86 -3.87
CA LEU A 66 7.55 5.89 -4.72
C LEU A 66 8.07 4.47 -4.98
N ILE A 67 8.21 3.65 -3.93
CA ILE A 67 8.65 2.25 -4.03
C ILE A 67 7.69 1.47 -4.92
N SER A 68 6.38 1.60 -4.71
CA SER A 68 5.35 0.92 -5.50
C SER A 68 5.43 1.31 -6.98
N THR A 69 5.58 2.61 -7.25
CA THR A 69 5.76 3.12 -8.61
C THR A 69 7.04 2.60 -9.25
N ALA A 70 8.15 2.55 -8.50
CA ALA A 70 9.42 2.00 -8.96
C ALA A 70 9.32 0.51 -9.26
N VAL A 71 8.64 -0.27 -8.42
CA VAL A 71 8.39 -1.72 -8.66
C VAL A 71 7.64 -1.93 -9.96
N LEU A 72 6.57 -1.16 -10.22
CA LEU A 72 5.80 -1.24 -11.47
C LEU A 72 6.64 -0.83 -12.69
N PHE A 73 7.44 0.22 -12.55
CA PHE A 73 8.34 0.68 -13.61
C PHE A 73 9.41 -0.36 -13.96
N LEU A 74 10.09 -0.92 -12.96
CA LEU A 74 11.12 -1.95 -13.14
C LEU A 74 10.52 -3.25 -13.69
N ALA A 75 9.31 -3.61 -13.27
CA ALA A 75 8.56 -4.73 -13.81
C ALA A 75 8.01 -4.49 -15.23
N ARG A 76 8.20 -3.28 -15.79
CA ARG A 76 7.68 -2.86 -17.11
C ARG A 76 6.16 -3.03 -17.24
N CYS A 77 5.43 -2.76 -16.16
CA CYS A 77 3.98 -2.83 -16.17
C CYS A 77 3.37 -1.66 -16.95
N PRO A 78 2.35 -1.89 -17.77
CA PRO A 78 1.67 -0.81 -18.47
C PRO A 78 0.90 0.03 -17.45
N LEU A 79 1.09 1.36 -17.49
CA LEU A 79 0.27 2.28 -16.71
C LEU A 79 -1.10 2.43 -17.37
N ASN A 80 -2.13 2.10 -16.63
CA ASN A 80 -3.54 2.26 -17.00
C ASN A 80 -4.35 2.76 -15.78
N GLY A 81 -5.64 2.93 -15.90
CA GLY A 81 -6.49 3.39 -14.80
C GLY A 81 -6.42 2.48 -13.56
N PHE A 82 -6.35 1.17 -13.76
CA PHE A 82 -6.22 0.20 -12.67
C PHE A 82 -4.89 0.37 -11.92
N THR A 83 -3.78 0.51 -12.64
CA THR A 83 -2.45 0.73 -12.03
C THR A 83 -2.40 2.03 -11.22
N ILE A 84 -3.08 3.09 -11.67
CA ILE A 84 -3.17 4.36 -10.93
C ILE A 84 -3.98 4.15 -9.64
N THR A 85 -5.07 3.38 -9.71
CA THR A 85 -5.85 3.03 -8.51
C THR A 85 -5.00 2.25 -7.50
N GLU A 86 -4.20 1.29 -7.96
CA GLU A 86 -3.27 0.54 -7.10
C GLU A 86 -2.26 1.46 -6.40
N ILE A 87 -1.67 2.41 -7.14
CA ILE A 87 -0.76 3.41 -6.57
C ILE A 87 -1.48 4.27 -5.52
N GLY A 88 -2.72 4.70 -5.81
CA GLY A 88 -3.56 5.42 -4.84
C GLY A 88 -3.86 4.60 -3.58
N LEU A 89 -4.15 3.31 -3.72
CA LEU A 89 -4.35 2.41 -2.59
C LEU A 89 -3.06 2.22 -1.77
N MET A 90 -1.90 2.13 -2.44
CA MET A 90 -0.62 2.04 -1.74
C MET A 90 -0.36 3.28 -0.91
N SER A 91 -0.62 4.48 -1.46
CA SER A 91 -0.42 5.74 -0.73
C SER A 91 -1.38 5.91 0.44
N GLY A 92 -2.67 5.60 0.24
CA GLY A 92 -3.68 5.71 1.29
C GLY A 92 -3.43 4.77 2.45
N PHE A 93 -3.17 3.50 2.17
CA PHE A 93 -2.85 2.51 3.21
C PHE A 93 -1.50 2.71 3.88
N ALA A 94 -0.61 3.52 3.31
CA ALA A 94 0.64 3.89 3.94
C ALA A 94 0.50 5.00 5.02
N LEU A 95 -0.70 5.55 5.19
CA LEU A 95 -1.03 6.38 6.36
C LEU A 95 -1.39 5.53 7.59
N PHE A 96 -1.67 4.23 7.36
CA PHE A 96 -1.95 3.25 8.43
C PHE A 96 -1.68 1.82 7.94
N GLY A 97 -0.85 1.08 8.63
CA GLY A 97 -0.63 -0.35 8.39
C GLY A 97 0.38 -0.73 7.31
N LYS A 98 0.76 0.17 6.38
CA LYS A 98 1.84 -0.08 5.42
C LYS A 98 2.99 0.88 5.64
N ASN A 99 4.19 0.35 5.75
CA ASN A 99 5.38 1.15 5.88
C ASN A 99 6.50 0.67 4.94
N VAL A 100 7.57 1.46 4.88
CA VAL A 100 8.71 1.20 3.99
C VAL A 100 9.36 -0.17 4.24
N VAL A 101 9.20 -0.73 5.43
CA VAL A 101 9.86 -2.00 5.83
C VAL A 101 8.96 -3.21 5.60
N ASN A 102 7.69 -3.15 6.00
CA ASN A 102 6.81 -4.32 6.04
C ASN A 102 6.29 -4.80 4.68
N ILE A 103 6.41 -3.97 3.62
CA ILE A 103 5.99 -4.35 2.26
C ILE A 103 6.98 -5.26 1.54
N TRP A 104 8.29 -5.17 1.85
CA TRP A 104 9.34 -5.88 1.13
C TRP A 104 9.27 -7.40 1.18
N PRO A 105 9.02 -8.02 2.36
CA PRO A 105 8.92 -9.48 2.43
C PRO A 105 7.81 -10.03 1.52
N ILE A 106 6.69 -9.30 1.41
CA ILE A 106 5.56 -9.68 0.54
C ILE A 106 5.96 -9.56 -0.93
N PHE A 107 6.65 -8.49 -1.33
CA PHE A 107 7.19 -8.35 -2.69
C PHE A 107 8.16 -9.47 -3.02
N LEU A 108 9.06 -9.80 -2.07
CA LEU A 108 10.01 -10.90 -2.23
C LEU A 108 9.28 -12.24 -2.42
N GLY A 109 8.25 -12.52 -1.61
CA GLY A 109 7.45 -13.74 -1.72
C GLY A 109 6.76 -13.87 -3.08
N THR A 110 6.14 -12.78 -3.55
CA THR A 110 5.50 -12.77 -4.87
C THR A 110 6.52 -12.91 -6.01
N TRP A 111 7.70 -12.30 -5.87
CA TRP A 111 8.79 -12.47 -6.83
C TRP A 111 9.31 -13.91 -6.86
N LEU A 112 9.49 -14.55 -5.70
CA LEU A 112 9.86 -15.97 -5.61
C LEU A 112 8.82 -16.85 -6.28
N TYR A 113 7.53 -16.61 -6.04
CA TYR A 113 6.45 -17.32 -6.71
C TYR A 113 6.55 -17.21 -8.24
N ALA A 114 6.74 -16.00 -8.77
CA ALA A 114 6.92 -15.78 -10.20
C ALA A 114 8.12 -16.56 -10.77
N ARG A 115 9.23 -16.63 -10.02
CA ARG A 115 10.42 -17.40 -10.38
C ARG A 115 10.17 -18.91 -10.40
N ILE A 116 9.46 -19.44 -9.41
CA ILE A 116 9.08 -20.85 -9.36
C ILE A 116 8.18 -21.22 -10.54
N GLN A 117 7.23 -20.35 -10.88
CA GLN A 117 6.35 -20.54 -12.04
C GLN A 117 7.06 -20.32 -13.39
N LYS A 118 8.32 -19.85 -13.39
CA LYS A 118 9.07 -19.47 -14.59
C LYS A 118 8.38 -18.40 -15.44
N GLU A 119 7.67 -17.50 -14.76
CA GLU A 119 6.91 -16.41 -15.38
C GLU A 119 7.51 -15.03 -15.03
N PRO A 120 7.29 -14.01 -15.88
CA PRO A 120 7.78 -12.67 -15.58
C PRO A 120 7.03 -12.08 -14.38
N PHE A 121 7.76 -11.36 -13.52
CA PHE A 121 7.17 -10.70 -12.34
C PHE A 121 6.06 -9.70 -12.71
N SER A 122 6.12 -9.10 -13.91
CA SER A 122 5.07 -8.19 -14.40
C SER A 122 3.65 -8.79 -14.38
N LYS A 123 3.54 -10.11 -14.52
CA LYS A 123 2.25 -10.82 -14.44
C LYS A 123 1.64 -10.77 -13.03
N TYR A 124 2.46 -10.67 -12.02
CA TYR A 124 2.09 -10.73 -10.61
C TYR A 124 2.28 -9.39 -9.87
N SER A 125 2.72 -8.34 -10.55
CA SER A 125 3.02 -7.05 -9.92
C SER A 125 1.82 -6.42 -9.23
N SER A 126 0.64 -6.45 -9.84
CA SER A 126 -0.61 -6.01 -9.22
C SER A 126 -0.96 -6.83 -7.98
N THR A 127 -0.80 -8.16 -8.07
CA THR A 127 -0.99 -9.03 -6.91
C THR A 127 0.01 -8.69 -5.80
N ALA A 128 1.27 -8.41 -6.14
CA ALA A 128 2.30 -8.04 -5.17
C ALA A 128 1.93 -6.75 -4.42
N LEU A 129 1.51 -5.70 -5.14
CA LEU A 129 1.09 -4.44 -4.54
C LEU A 129 -0.12 -4.63 -3.62
N LEU A 130 -1.15 -5.29 -4.11
CA LEU A 130 -2.40 -5.49 -3.35
C LEU A 130 -2.24 -6.50 -2.19
N ALA A 131 -1.34 -7.49 -2.32
CA ALA A 131 -0.99 -8.43 -1.24
C ALA A 131 -0.45 -7.73 0.01
N THR A 132 0.16 -6.54 -0.16
CA THR A 132 0.61 -5.73 0.98
C THR A 132 -0.54 -5.22 1.87
N ALA A 133 -1.81 -5.50 1.54
CA ALA A 133 -2.92 -5.34 2.48
C ALA A 133 -2.71 -6.17 3.77
N LEU A 134 -1.91 -7.24 3.71
CA LEU A 134 -1.51 -8.03 4.88
C LEU A 134 -0.15 -7.62 5.48
N ALA A 135 0.42 -6.48 5.08
CA ALA A 135 1.65 -5.94 5.67
C ALA A 135 1.55 -5.72 7.21
N PRO A 136 0.39 -5.35 7.79
CA PRO A 136 0.22 -5.32 9.23
C PRO A 136 0.60 -6.62 9.94
N LEU A 137 0.32 -7.78 9.33
CA LEU A 137 0.70 -9.06 9.90
C LEU A 137 2.22 -9.29 9.89
N VAL A 138 2.95 -8.71 8.93
CA VAL A 138 4.42 -8.70 8.91
C VAL A 138 4.96 -7.91 10.08
N SER A 139 4.44 -6.69 10.32
CA SER A 139 4.81 -5.86 11.46
C SER A 139 4.46 -6.54 12.80
N TYR A 140 3.27 -7.15 12.89
CA TYR A 140 2.85 -7.87 14.09
C TYR A 140 3.82 -9.01 14.41
N MET A 141 4.14 -9.88 13.47
CA MET A 141 5.08 -10.99 13.65
C MET A 141 6.51 -10.52 13.87
N GLY A 142 6.85 -9.31 13.40
CA GLY A 142 8.16 -8.71 13.61
C GLY A 142 8.34 -8.09 14.98
N PHE A 143 7.30 -7.42 15.51
CA PHE A 143 7.43 -6.50 16.64
C PHE A 143 6.34 -6.65 17.71
N GLY A 144 5.20 -7.29 17.43
CA GLY A 144 4.02 -7.31 18.32
C GLY A 144 3.65 -8.67 18.90
N SER A 145 4.04 -9.75 18.24
CA SER A 145 3.79 -11.13 18.63
C SER A 145 4.49 -11.49 19.95
N LEU A 146 3.95 -12.43 20.71
CA LEU A 146 4.67 -13.04 21.86
C LEU A 146 6.02 -13.63 21.45
N TYR A 147 6.16 -14.03 20.21
CA TYR A 147 7.38 -14.57 19.59
C TYR A 147 7.99 -13.58 18.60
N ALA A 148 7.78 -12.26 18.83
CA ALA A 148 8.21 -11.23 17.91
C ALA A 148 9.70 -11.31 17.60
N HIS A 149 10.01 -11.45 16.33
CA HIS A 149 11.37 -11.44 15.82
C HIS A 149 11.35 -10.94 14.37
N PRO A 150 12.26 -10.06 13.95
CA PRO A 150 12.28 -9.53 12.59
C PRO A 150 12.25 -10.61 11.51
N LEU A 151 12.93 -11.74 11.75
CA LEU A 151 12.89 -12.90 10.85
C LEU A 151 11.49 -13.52 10.75
N GLY A 152 10.71 -13.54 11.84
CA GLY A 152 9.32 -14.00 11.85
C GLY A 152 8.44 -13.15 10.92
N GLY A 153 8.60 -11.83 10.98
CA GLY A 153 7.94 -10.92 10.04
C GLY A 153 8.33 -11.18 8.58
N ILE A 154 9.64 -11.37 8.32
CA ILE A 154 10.13 -11.67 6.96
C ILE A 154 9.54 -12.99 6.45
N ILE A 155 9.58 -14.06 7.24
CA ILE A 155 9.03 -15.38 6.84
C ILE A 155 7.53 -15.26 6.55
N THR A 156 6.79 -14.58 7.43
CA THR A 156 5.34 -14.36 7.25
C THR A 156 5.04 -13.58 5.98
N GLY A 157 5.78 -12.51 5.70
CA GLY A 157 5.58 -11.72 4.49
C GLY A 157 5.91 -12.49 3.22
N VAL A 158 7.01 -13.27 3.22
CA VAL A 158 7.35 -14.16 2.09
C VAL A 158 6.26 -15.20 1.87
N PHE A 159 5.76 -15.83 2.95
CA PHE A 159 4.65 -16.78 2.88
C PHE A 159 3.39 -16.14 2.27
N ILE A 160 2.98 -14.98 2.76
CA ILE A 160 1.84 -14.21 2.22
C ILE A 160 2.04 -13.95 0.72
N GLY A 161 3.21 -13.46 0.33
CA GLY A 161 3.54 -13.14 -1.06
C GLY A 161 3.54 -14.36 -1.98
N MET A 162 3.86 -15.54 -1.46
CA MET A 162 3.82 -16.81 -2.24
C MET A 162 2.41 -17.39 -2.34
N VAL A 163 1.58 -17.25 -1.32
CA VAL A 163 0.24 -17.85 -1.27
C VAL A 163 -0.80 -17.02 -2.01
N LEU A 164 -0.70 -15.70 -1.97
CA LEU A 164 -1.73 -14.84 -2.54
C LEU A 164 -1.88 -14.91 -4.06
N PRO A 165 -0.83 -15.07 -4.89
CA PRO A 165 -1.02 -15.22 -6.34
C PRO A 165 -1.93 -16.39 -6.72
N PRO A 166 -1.69 -17.64 -6.30
CA PRO A 166 -2.58 -18.75 -6.63
C PRO A 166 -3.96 -18.61 -5.96
N LEU A 167 -4.03 -18.09 -4.72
CA LEU A 167 -5.29 -17.90 -4.01
C LEU A 167 -6.17 -16.86 -4.74
N SER A 168 -5.61 -15.74 -5.16
CA SER A 168 -6.36 -14.71 -5.90
C SER A 168 -6.83 -15.19 -7.27
N ALA A 169 -6.04 -16.02 -7.95
CA ALA A 169 -6.45 -16.66 -9.19
C ALA A 169 -7.61 -17.65 -8.99
N TYR A 170 -7.60 -18.39 -7.88
CA TYR A 170 -8.66 -19.31 -7.51
C TYR A 170 -9.96 -18.54 -7.17
N THR A 171 -9.88 -17.53 -6.30
CA THR A 171 -11.06 -16.72 -5.92
C THR A 171 -11.67 -16.01 -7.13
N TYR A 172 -10.85 -15.54 -8.06
CA TYR A 172 -11.32 -14.96 -9.32
C TYR A 172 -12.16 -15.95 -10.15
N LYS A 173 -11.70 -17.21 -10.25
CA LYS A 173 -12.43 -18.26 -10.97
C LYS A 173 -13.74 -18.63 -10.28
N VAL A 174 -13.73 -18.77 -8.95
CA VAL A 174 -14.94 -19.10 -8.15
C VAL A 174 -16.02 -18.04 -8.30
N GLN A 175 -15.62 -16.78 -8.40
CA GLN A 175 -16.54 -15.65 -8.53
C GLN A 175 -16.82 -15.26 -9.99
N ASN A 176 -16.32 -16.00 -10.98
CA ASN A 176 -16.42 -15.72 -12.41
C ASN A 176 -16.01 -14.28 -12.80
N GLY A 177 -15.06 -13.69 -12.05
CA GLY A 177 -14.63 -12.31 -12.27
C GLY A 177 -15.63 -11.23 -11.86
N MET A 178 -16.73 -11.59 -11.22
CA MET A 178 -17.80 -10.65 -10.83
C MET A 178 -17.46 -9.79 -9.60
N ASN A 179 -16.42 -10.14 -8.86
CA ASN A 179 -16.01 -9.38 -7.68
C ASN A 179 -14.94 -8.36 -8.02
N LEU A 180 -15.30 -7.08 -7.91
CA LEU A 180 -14.40 -5.95 -8.10
C LEU A 180 -13.20 -5.98 -7.13
N TYR A 181 -13.40 -6.51 -5.93
CA TYR A 181 -12.41 -6.55 -4.85
C TYR A 181 -11.79 -7.94 -4.64
N ASN A 182 -11.62 -8.71 -5.71
CA ASN A 182 -11.10 -10.08 -5.67
C ASN A 182 -9.85 -10.24 -4.78
N MET A 183 -8.88 -9.31 -4.89
CA MET A 183 -7.66 -9.34 -4.09
C MET A 183 -7.95 -9.11 -2.59
N GLY A 184 -8.84 -8.18 -2.26
CA GLY A 184 -9.28 -7.95 -0.88
C GLY A 184 -9.94 -9.19 -0.28
N PHE A 185 -10.76 -9.89 -1.06
CA PHE A 185 -11.38 -11.15 -0.65
C PHE A 185 -10.34 -12.26 -0.42
N ALA A 186 -9.37 -12.40 -1.32
CA ALA A 186 -8.27 -13.38 -1.15
C ALA A 186 -7.41 -13.07 0.09
N CYS A 187 -7.08 -11.80 0.33
CA CYS A 187 -6.39 -11.35 1.54
C CYS A 187 -7.20 -11.65 2.80
N GLY A 188 -8.51 -11.39 2.77
CA GLY A 188 -9.42 -11.69 3.88
C GLY A 188 -9.47 -13.17 4.20
N LEU A 189 -9.58 -14.05 3.19
CA LEU A 189 -9.54 -15.51 3.38
C LEU A 189 -8.22 -15.96 4.03
N LEU A 190 -7.08 -15.43 3.56
CA LEU A 190 -5.78 -15.78 4.15
C LEU A 190 -5.68 -15.28 5.60
N ALA A 191 -6.15 -14.07 5.89
CA ALA A 191 -6.19 -13.55 7.26
C ALA A 191 -7.09 -14.40 8.18
N MET A 192 -8.26 -14.81 7.69
CA MET A 192 -9.18 -15.71 8.42
C MET A 192 -8.58 -17.08 8.72
N MET A 193 -7.54 -17.50 8.01
CA MET A 193 -6.79 -18.72 8.31
C MET A 193 -5.65 -18.43 9.30
N LEU A 194 -4.89 -17.36 9.09
CA LEU A 194 -3.68 -17.09 9.86
C LEU A 194 -3.98 -16.57 11.27
N VAL A 195 -4.94 -15.67 11.43
CA VAL A 195 -5.25 -15.07 12.74
C VAL A 195 -5.77 -16.12 13.76
N PRO A 196 -6.69 -17.04 13.42
CA PRO A 196 -7.06 -18.12 14.33
C PRO A 196 -5.93 -19.07 14.70
N ILE A 197 -4.98 -19.33 13.77
CA ILE A 197 -3.80 -20.14 14.07
C ILE A 197 -2.94 -19.45 15.14
N LEU A 198 -2.69 -18.14 14.98
CA LEU A 198 -1.99 -17.34 16.00
C LEU A 198 -2.72 -17.37 17.34
N THR A 199 -4.02 -17.20 17.32
CA THR A 199 -4.86 -17.27 18.54
C THR A 199 -4.77 -18.63 19.22
N ALA A 200 -4.76 -19.72 18.44
CA ALA A 200 -4.66 -21.08 18.98
C ALA A 200 -3.32 -21.38 19.67
N VAL A 201 -2.25 -20.70 19.28
CA VAL A 201 -0.94 -20.79 19.96
C VAL A 201 -0.78 -19.77 21.09
N GLY A 202 -1.85 -19.07 21.46
CA GLY A 202 -1.87 -18.09 22.54
C GLY A 202 -1.37 -16.68 22.16
N ASP A 203 -1.15 -16.45 20.88
CA ASP A 203 -0.64 -15.18 20.34
C ASP A 203 -1.76 -14.44 19.57
N ALA A 204 -2.78 -14.01 20.30
CA ALA A 204 -3.90 -13.29 19.72
C ALA A 204 -3.55 -11.81 19.48
N PRO A 205 -3.63 -11.30 18.24
CA PRO A 205 -3.51 -9.88 17.99
C PRO A 205 -4.60 -9.11 18.76
N SER A 206 -4.20 -8.31 19.75
CA SER A 206 -5.14 -7.43 20.45
C SER A 206 -5.49 -6.26 19.53
N SER A 207 -6.79 -6.04 19.28
CA SER A 207 -7.21 -4.86 18.53
C SER A 207 -6.99 -3.62 19.39
N VAL A 208 -5.97 -2.83 19.07
CA VAL A 208 -5.76 -1.50 19.65
C VAL A 208 -6.19 -0.48 18.61
N LEU A 209 -7.04 0.45 19.03
CA LEU A 209 -7.47 1.56 18.20
C LEU A 209 -6.60 2.77 18.52
N TYR A 210 -5.61 3.04 17.66
CA TYR A 210 -4.88 4.30 17.68
C TYR A 210 -5.57 5.26 16.70
N TRP A 211 -6.01 6.40 17.19
CA TRP A 211 -6.74 7.39 16.43
C TRP A 211 -6.25 8.80 16.73
N ALA A 212 -5.88 9.55 15.70
CA ALA A 212 -5.50 10.96 15.82
C ALA A 212 -6.71 11.86 15.66
N GLU A 213 -6.88 12.80 16.57
CA GLU A 213 -7.94 13.80 16.53
C GLU A 213 -7.39 15.19 16.18
N GLY A 214 -8.25 16.09 15.69
CA GLY A 214 -7.90 17.50 15.44
C GLY A 214 -7.35 17.79 14.03
N TYR A 215 -7.05 16.79 13.21
CA TYR A 215 -6.42 16.98 11.89
C TYR A 215 -7.41 17.02 10.71
N ASN A 216 -8.72 16.94 10.92
CA ASN A 216 -9.71 16.85 9.84
C ASN A 216 -9.63 18.01 8.84
N ARG A 217 -9.45 19.26 9.31
CA ARG A 217 -9.37 20.43 8.43
C ARG A 217 -8.08 20.47 7.62
N PRO A 218 -6.87 20.40 8.22
CA PRO A 218 -5.62 20.41 7.44
C PRO A 218 -5.51 19.17 6.53
N PHE A 219 -5.95 17.99 6.95
CA PHE A 219 -5.94 16.81 6.09
C PHE A 219 -6.94 16.91 4.94
N GLY A 220 -8.13 17.44 5.20
CA GLY A 220 -9.10 17.72 4.15
C GLY A 220 -8.54 18.66 3.07
N ALA A 221 -7.83 19.71 3.47
CA ALA A 221 -7.16 20.62 2.56
C ALA A 221 -6.03 19.95 1.77
N ALA A 222 -5.18 19.15 2.44
CA ALA A 222 -4.10 18.40 1.80
C ALA A 222 -4.64 17.40 0.78
N MET A 223 -5.67 16.63 1.14
CA MET A 223 -6.32 15.66 0.24
C MET A 223 -6.98 16.36 -0.95
N ALA A 224 -7.65 17.51 -0.73
CA ALA A 224 -8.24 18.29 -1.82
C ALA A 224 -7.17 18.78 -2.79
N LEU A 225 -6.02 19.26 -2.29
CA LEU A 225 -4.88 19.67 -3.12
C LEU A 225 -4.32 18.50 -3.93
N MET A 226 -4.16 17.32 -3.31
CA MET A 226 -3.69 16.12 -4.01
C MET A 226 -4.65 15.67 -5.10
N CYS A 227 -5.97 15.65 -4.83
CA CYS A 227 -6.99 15.38 -5.84
C CYS A 227 -6.94 16.40 -6.99
N LEU A 228 -6.71 17.67 -6.67
CA LEU A 228 -6.58 18.73 -7.67
C LEU A 228 -5.39 18.48 -8.61
N VAL A 229 -4.26 17.99 -8.10
CA VAL A 229 -3.09 17.62 -8.92
C VAL A 229 -3.47 16.55 -9.97
N PHE A 230 -4.25 15.54 -9.59
CA PHE A 230 -4.72 14.52 -10.53
C PHE A 230 -5.74 15.06 -11.53
N ILE A 231 -6.70 15.87 -11.09
CA ILE A 231 -7.73 16.46 -11.95
C ILE A 231 -7.08 17.41 -12.97
N VAL A 232 -6.29 18.36 -12.49
CA VAL A 232 -5.62 19.34 -13.35
C VAL A 232 -4.63 18.65 -14.28
N GLY A 233 -3.82 17.72 -13.76
CA GLY A 233 -2.91 16.92 -14.58
C GLY A 233 -3.67 16.12 -15.63
N GLY A 234 -4.77 15.47 -15.28
CA GLY A 234 -5.63 14.75 -16.22
C GLY A 234 -6.19 15.64 -17.32
N LEU A 235 -6.68 16.83 -16.98
CA LEU A 235 -7.20 17.79 -17.95
C LEU A 235 -6.12 18.29 -18.92
N PHE A 236 -4.94 18.66 -18.41
CA PHE A 236 -3.85 19.17 -19.25
C PHE A 236 -3.23 18.10 -20.15
N PHE A 237 -3.16 16.85 -19.70
CA PHE A 237 -2.49 15.77 -20.42
C PHE A 237 -3.42 14.87 -21.24
N SER A 238 -4.73 15.02 -21.12
CA SER A 238 -5.73 14.15 -21.79
C SER A 238 -5.76 14.30 -23.31
N GLY A 239 -5.28 15.40 -23.87
CA GLY A 239 -5.23 15.63 -25.33
C GLY A 239 -6.60 15.69 -26.03
N ARG A 240 -7.69 15.37 -25.34
CA ARG A 240 -9.09 15.58 -25.73
C ARG A 240 -9.76 16.45 -24.68
N PRO A 241 -10.63 17.37 -25.05
CA PRO A 241 -11.38 18.11 -24.04
C PRO A 241 -12.15 17.10 -23.17
N ALA A 242 -11.89 17.13 -21.87
CA ALA A 242 -12.43 16.14 -20.91
C ALA A 242 -13.96 16.06 -20.95
N TRP A 243 -14.65 17.17 -21.31
CA TRP A 243 -16.09 17.21 -21.52
C TRP A 243 -16.56 16.42 -22.74
N ALA A 244 -15.72 16.25 -23.78
CA ALA A 244 -16.07 15.46 -24.97
C ALA A 244 -16.04 13.93 -24.69
N ALA A 245 -15.28 13.48 -23.68
CA ALA A 245 -15.32 12.11 -23.21
C ALA A 245 -16.60 11.82 -22.41
N TRP A 246 -17.16 12.84 -21.75
CA TRP A 246 -18.43 12.75 -20.99
C TRP A 246 -19.66 12.78 -21.88
N ALA A 247 -19.61 13.46 -23.02
CA ALA A 247 -20.72 13.58 -23.97
C ALA A 247 -20.87 12.35 -24.91
N GLY A 248 -19.98 11.39 -24.83
CA GLY A 248 -19.97 10.17 -25.64
C GLY A 248 -20.47 8.90 -24.96
N TYR A 249 -21.03 9.02 -23.74
CA TYR A 249 -21.72 7.93 -23.03
C TYR A 249 -23.21 8.16 -22.99
#